data_42739252767e0f8a228ac024d35e10a6
#
_entry.id   42739252767e0f8a228ac024d35e10a6
#
_cell.length_a   1.000
_cell.length_b   1.000
_cell.length_c   1.000
_cell.angle_alpha   90.00
_cell.angle_beta   90.00
_cell.angle_gamma   90.00
#
_symmetry.space_group_name_H-M   'P 1'
#
loop_
_entity.id
_entity.type
_entity.pdbx_description
1 polymer ?
#
loop_
_entity_poly.entity_id
_entity_poly.type
_entity_poly.pdbx_seq_one_letter_code
_entity_poly.pdbx_strand_id
1 'polypeptide(L)'
;MIHVVDAANISQYRHEMEEVWRLRHKVFVEEKGWTDLAKPDGREIDQFDTPEAVHLLVMEGGKVIGYSRLLPTTRPHLLSEVFPHLCEGDLPRGPRIWEWTRQAVAPAHRARGTSRLVTVRLMAGIVEWGMAHGVTSLVTMMPLMYLLPFLDTHFRAIPLGLPTVIDGERTIAVRAEFDTRTLKRLRAMRGDATPVLATPMVSEHAA
;
A
#
# COMPACT_ATOMS: atom_id res chain seq x y z
N MET A 1 0.22 12.59 9.52
CA MET A 1 -0.53 11.40 10.00
C MET A 1 -0.96 10.59 8.80
N ILE A 2 -1.45 9.36 8.99
CA ILE A 2 -2.03 8.53 7.92
C ILE A 2 -3.54 8.49 8.10
N HIS A 3 -4.25 8.85 7.05
CA HIS A 3 -5.68 8.73 6.97
C HIS A 3 -6.03 7.38 6.32
N VAL A 4 -6.92 6.63 6.95
CA VAL A 4 -7.47 5.39 6.41
C VAL A 4 -8.81 5.71 5.77
N VAL A 5 -8.94 5.39 4.49
CA VAL A 5 -10.14 5.66 3.70
C VAL A 5 -10.69 4.34 3.17
N ASP A 6 -11.96 4.10 3.42
CA ASP A 6 -12.73 2.93 2.99
C ASP A 6 -14.15 3.32 2.56
N ALA A 7 -15.00 2.35 2.29
CA ALA A 7 -16.37 2.59 1.85
C ALA A 7 -17.20 3.44 2.84
N ALA A 8 -16.89 3.38 4.14
CA ALA A 8 -17.67 4.07 5.16
C ALA A 8 -17.39 5.59 5.18
N ASN A 9 -16.20 6.01 4.76
CA ASN A 9 -15.78 7.41 4.86
C ASN A 9 -15.29 8.04 3.55
N ILE A 10 -15.18 7.29 2.45
CA ILE A 10 -14.62 7.78 1.17
C ILE A 10 -15.33 9.04 0.64
N SER A 11 -16.61 9.21 0.97
CA SER A 11 -17.37 10.40 0.59
C SER A 11 -16.85 11.69 1.23
N GLN A 12 -16.16 11.59 2.37
CA GLN A 12 -15.54 12.70 3.10
C GLN A 12 -14.15 13.05 2.54
N TYR A 13 -13.52 12.11 1.81
CA TYR A 13 -12.17 12.23 1.27
C TYR A 13 -12.15 12.41 -0.26
N ARG A 14 -13.21 12.96 -0.85
CA ARG A 14 -13.32 13.08 -2.32
C ARG A 14 -12.16 13.86 -2.95
N HIS A 15 -11.74 14.94 -2.30
CA HIS A 15 -10.63 15.76 -2.77
C HIS A 15 -9.30 15.01 -2.69
N GLU A 16 -9.01 14.38 -1.55
CA GLU A 16 -7.80 13.61 -1.32
C GLU A 16 -7.73 12.38 -2.23
N MET A 17 -8.85 11.71 -2.48
CA MET A 17 -8.91 10.58 -3.40
C MET A 17 -8.67 11.02 -4.85
N GLU A 18 -9.11 12.19 -5.25
CA GLU A 18 -8.75 12.76 -6.57
C GLU A 18 -7.23 13.02 -6.67
N GLU A 19 -6.60 13.52 -5.60
CA GLU A 19 -5.13 13.64 -5.53
C GLU A 19 -4.44 12.26 -5.59
N VAL A 20 -5.00 11.24 -4.94
CA VAL A 20 -4.50 9.86 -5.00
C VAL A 20 -4.50 9.33 -6.44
N TRP A 21 -5.62 9.48 -7.17
CA TRP A 21 -5.72 8.99 -8.55
C TRP A 21 -4.70 9.66 -9.48
N ARG A 22 -4.46 10.96 -9.29
CA ARG A 22 -3.43 11.70 -10.04
C ARG A 22 -2.02 11.33 -9.63
N LEU A 23 -1.77 11.13 -8.33
CA LEU A 23 -0.48 10.65 -7.84
C LEU A 23 -0.16 9.26 -8.41
N ARG A 24 -1.13 8.36 -8.44
CA ARG A 24 -1.00 7.03 -9.02
C ARG A 24 -0.70 7.11 -10.51
N HIS A 25 -1.42 7.94 -11.27
CA HIS A 25 -1.14 8.17 -12.68
C HIS A 25 0.30 8.67 -12.88
N LYS A 26 0.71 9.69 -12.12
CA LYS A 26 2.08 10.21 -12.18
C LYS A 26 3.13 9.15 -11.96
N VAL A 27 2.95 8.31 -10.91
CA VAL A 27 3.96 7.32 -10.53
C VAL A 27 3.93 6.09 -11.43
N PHE A 28 2.74 5.55 -11.72
CA PHE A 28 2.64 4.25 -12.41
C PHE A 28 2.57 4.39 -13.92
N VAL A 29 1.89 5.41 -14.44
CA VAL A 29 1.76 5.62 -15.89
C VAL A 29 2.93 6.41 -16.44
N GLU A 30 3.21 7.61 -15.88
CA GLU A 30 4.22 8.49 -16.47
C GLU A 30 5.66 8.05 -16.12
N GLU A 31 5.92 7.69 -14.86
CA GLU A 31 7.30 7.40 -14.44
C GLU A 31 7.70 5.93 -14.62
N LYS A 32 6.77 4.98 -14.30
CA LYS A 32 7.03 3.54 -14.49
C LYS A 32 6.68 3.05 -15.89
N GLY A 33 5.99 3.85 -16.70
CA GLY A 33 5.65 3.49 -18.07
C GLY A 33 4.55 2.44 -18.21
N TRP A 34 3.70 2.26 -17.19
CA TRP A 34 2.57 1.32 -17.27
C TRP A 34 1.42 1.93 -18.10
N THR A 35 1.65 2.05 -19.41
CA THR A 35 0.77 2.78 -20.34
C THR A 35 -0.61 2.15 -20.49
N ASP A 36 -0.75 0.85 -20.26
CA ASP A 36 -2.03 0.14 -20.28
C ASP A 36 -3.00 0.62 -19.19
N LEU A 37 -2.48 1.28 -18.16
CA LEU A 37 -3.28 1.90 -17.10
C LEU A 37 -3.62 3.37 -17.40
N ALA A 38 -3.14 3.92 -18.51
CA ALA A 38 -3.38 5.32 -18.87
C ALA A 38 -4.84 5.57 -19.18
N LYS A 39 -5.38 6.68 -18.63
CA LYS A 39 -6.71 7.17 -18.94
C LYS A 39 -6.63 8.63 -19.39
N PRO A 40 -7.55 9.08 -20.31
CA PRO A 40 -7.52 10.43 -20.84
C PRO A 40 -7.67 11.53 -19.78
N ASP A 41 -8.29 11.22 -18.64
CA ASP A 41 -8.54 12.15 -17.54
C ASP A 41 -7.35 12.33 -16.58
N GLY A 42 -6.21 11.62 -16.83
CA GLY A 42 -5.01 11.71 -16.02
C GLY A 42 -5.15 11.06 -14.63
N ARG A 43 -6.08 10.10 -14.48
CA ARG A 43 -6.28 9.32 -13.25
C ARG A 43 -5.89 7.87 -13.49
N GLU A 44 -5.26 7.23 -12.52
CA GLU A 44 -5.06 5.78 -12.50
C GLU A 44 -6.04 5.17 -11.48
N ILE A 45 -7.05 4.49 -11.99
CA ILE A 45 -8.09 3.77 -11.26
C ILE A 45 -8.25 2.42 -11.97
N ASP A 46 -8.10 1.32 -11.25
CA ASP A 46 -8.21 -0.03 -11.82
C ASP A 46 -9.45 -0.78 -11.30
N GLN A 47 -9.65 -2.00 -11.77
CA GLN A 47 -10.79 -2.85 -11.42
C GLN A 47 -10.81 -3.28 -9.94
N PHE A 48 -9.72 -3.09 -9.22
CA PHE A 48 -9.60 -3.44 -7.81
C PHE A 48 -9.84 -2.23 -6.89
N ASP A 49 -10.16 -1.06 -7.42
CA ASP A 49 -10.61 0.10 -6.63
C ASP A 49 -12.11 -0.03 -6.33
N THR A 50 -12.45 -1.11 -5.63
CA THR A 50 -13.81 -1.49 -5.22
C THR A 50 -14.14 -0.96 -3.82
N PRO A 51 -15.39 -1.01 -3.37
CA PRO A 51 -15.75 -0.61 -2.00
C PRO A 51 -15.03 -1.40 -0.90
N GLU A 52 -14.53 -2.60 -1.19
CA GLU A 52 -13.78 -3.41 -0.24
C GLU A 52 -12.31 -2.99 -0.09
N ALA A 53 -11.82 -2.13 -0.99
CA ALA A 53 -10.46 -1.61 -0.91
C ALA A 53 -10.29 -0.66 0.28
N VAL A 54 -9.14 -0.75 0.93
CA VAL A 54 -8.73 0.18 1.98
C VAL A 54 -7.54 1.00 1.48
N HIS A 55 -7.67 2.30 1.57
CA HIS A 55 -6.68 3.26 1.09
C HIS A 55 -5.99 3.94 2.29
N LEU A 56 -4.67 3.93 2.30
CA LEU A 56 -3.86 4.61 3.31
C LEU A 56 -3.19 5.82 2.66
N LEU A 57 -3.50 7.01 3.18
CA LEU A 57 -3.03 8.29 2.66
C LEU A 57 -2.11 8.97 3.68
N VAL A 58 -0.85 9.22 3.32
CA VAL A 58 0.02 10.11 4.11
C VAL A 58 -0.29 11.53 3.72
N MET A 59 -0.78 12.31 4.69
CA MET A 59 -1.13 13.71 4.49
C MET A 59 -0.09 14.64 5.13
N GLU A 60 0.28 15.71 4.42
CA GLU A 60 1.13 16.79 4.91
C GLU A 60 0.70 18.12 4.29
N GLY A 61 0.43 19.13 5.14
CA GLY A 61 -0.04 20.43 4.67
C GLY A 61 -1.33 20.37 3.83
N GLY A 62 -2.23 19.46 4.14
CA GLY A 62 -3.49 19.26 3.41
C GLY A 62 -3.35 18.53 2.07
N LYS A 63 -2.16 17.97 1.74
CA LYS A 63 -1.90 17.27 0.47
C LYS A 63 -1.52 15.83 0.69
N VAL A 64 -1.87 14.98 -0.27
CA VAL A 64 -1.45 13.58 -0.30
C VAL A 64 0.00 13.50 -0.79
N ILE A 65 0.90 13.03 0.09
CA ILE A 65 2.32 12.86 -0.22
C ILE A 65 2.76 11.41 -0.34
N GLY A 66 1.91 10.48 0.07
CA GLY A 66 2.14 9.04 -0.05
C GLY A 66 0.84 8.26 0.00
N TYR A 67 0.85 7.09 -0.62
CA TYR A 67 -0.34 6.27 -0.78
C TYR A 67 0.01 4.79 -0.78
N SER A 68 -0.90 3.96 -0.26
CA SER A 68 -0.93 2.51 -0.44
C SER A 68 -2.37 2.00 -0.43
N ARG A 69 -2.63 0.90 -1.14
CA ARG A 69 -3.92 0.22 -1.17
C ARG A 69 -3.81 -1.18 -0.57
N LEU A 70 -4.79 -1.56 0.21
CA LEU A 70 -4.99 -2.91 0.71
C LEU A 70 -6.26 -3.51 0.13
N LEU A 71 -6.18 -4.78 -0.31
CA LEU A 71 -7.29 -5.52 -0.89
C LEU A 71 -7.51 -6.83 -0.10
N PRO A 72 -8.76 -7.23 0.20
CA PRO A 72 -9.03 -8.50 0.84
C PRO A 72 -8.74 -9.66 -0.12
N THR A 73 -7.91 -10.64 0.29
CA THR A 73 -7.61 -11.80 -0.58
C THR A 73 -8.76 -12.79 -0.72
N THR A 74 -9.86 -12.57 -0.01
CA THR A 74 -11.11 -13.32 -0.18
C THR A 74 -11.91 -12.90 -1.41
N ARG A 75 -11.49 -11.83 -2.08
CA ARG A 75 -12.05 -11.30 -3.34
C ARG A 75 -11.00 -11.36 -4.44
N PRO A 76 -11.37 -11.18 -5.73
CA PRO A 76 -10.42 -10.98 -6.81
C PRO A 76 -9.46 -9.82 -6.49
N HIS A 77 -8.17 -10.04 -6.63
CA HIS A 77 -7.14 -9.06 -6.33
C HIS A 77 -5.99 -9.15 -7.34
N LEU A 78 -5.07 -8.19 -7.33
CA LEU A 78 -4.06 -8.04 -8.39
C LEU A 78 -3.23 -9.31 -8.61
N LEU A 79 -2.71 -9.91 -7.53
CA LEU A 79 -1.89 -11.11 -7.62
C LEU A 79 -2.70 -12.33 -8.10
N SER A 80 -4.01 -12.41 -7.75
CA SER A 80 -4.85 -13.54 -8.17
C SER A 80 -5.29 -13.47 -9.62
N GLU A 81 -5.51 -12.27 -10.16
CA GLU A 81 -6.13 -12.08 -11.47
C GLU A 81 -5.11 -11.73 -12.57
N VAL A 82 -4.07 -10.97 -12.20
CA VAL A 82 -3.12 -10.44 -13.19
C VAL A 82 -1.77 -11.18 -13.14
N PHE A 83 -1.31 -11.52 -11.95
CA PHE A 83 0.02 -12.10 -11.75
C PHE A 83 0.02 -13.46 -11.01
N PRO A 84 -0.95 -14.38 -11.26
CA PRO A 84 -0.98 -15.67 -10.55
C PRO A 84 0.27 -16.53 -10.81
N HIS A 85 0.93 -16.33 -11.93
CA HIS A 85 2.15 -17.05 -12.33
C HIS A 85 3.39 -16.69 -11.46
N LEU A 86 3.29 -15.66 -10.59
CA LEU A 86 4.33 -15.35 -9.60
C LEU A 86 4.29 -16.27 -8.37
N CYS A 87 3.28 -17.15 -8.28
CA CYS A 87 3.12 -18.11 -7.20
C CYS A 87 3.32 -19.53 -7.74
N GLU A 88 4.27 -20.28 -7.17
CA GLU A 88 4.55 -21.68 -7.53
C GLU A 88 3.59 -22.67 -6.88
N GLY A 89 2.81 -22.24 -5.90
CA GLY A 89 1.84 -23.05 -5.19
C GLY A 89 0.50 -22.34 -5.05
N ASP A 90 -0.30 -22.81 -4.09
CA ASP A 90 -1.58 -22.16 -3.79
C ASP A 90 -1.38 -20.72 -3.32
N LEU A 91 -2.11 -19.81 -3.94
CA LEU A 91 -2.10 -18.42 -3.55
C LEU A 91 -2.69 -18.26 -2.14
N PRO A 92 -1.96 -17.65 -1.18
CA PRO A 92 -2.47 -17.44 0.16
C PRO A 92 -3.75 -16.58 0.15
N ARG A 93 -4.85 -17.13 0.64
CA ARG A 93 -6.16 -16.47 0.74
C ARG A 93 -6.76 -16.66 2.12
N GLY A 94 -7.51 -15.68 2.57
CA GLY A 94 -8.26 -15.78 3.83
C GLY A 94 -8.58 -14.43 4.45
N PRO A 95 -9.49 -14.38 5.45
CA PRO A 95 -9.95 -13.13 6.04
C PRO A 95 -8.85 -12.37 6.81
N ARG A 96 -7.78 -13.06 7.17
CA ARG A 96 -6.61 -12.48 7.89
C ARG A 96 -5.42 -12.22 6.98
N ILE A 97 -5.59 -12.38 5.65
CA ILE A 97 -4.56 -12.16 4.63
C ILE A 97 -5.10 -11.10 3.67
N TRP A 98 -4.33 -10.03 3.48
CA TRP A 98 -4.69 -8.94 2.58
C TRP A 98 -3.61 -8.75 1.53
N GLU A 99 -3.94 -8.18 0.40
CA GLU A 99 -2.94 -7.81 -0.60
C GLU A 99 -2.57 -6.34 -0.45
N TRP A 100 -1.27 -6.05 -0.49
CA TRP A 100 -0.72 -4.71 -0.45
C TRP A 100 -0.24 -4.30 -1.83
N THR A 101 -0.85 -3.25 -2.38
CA THR A 101 -0.58 -2.77 -3.74
C THR A 101 -0.45 -1.25 -3.79
N ARG A 102 -0.06 -0.74 -4.96
CA ARG A 102 -0.09 0.69 -5.32
C ARG A 102 0.64 1.60 -4.34
N GLN A 103 1.78 1.14 -3.77
CA GLN A 103 2.58 2.03 -2.95
C GLN A 103 3.22 3.12 -3.82
N ALA A 104 2.90 4.38 -3.51
CA ALA A 104 3.40 5.55 -4.20
C ALA A 104 3.86 6.63 -3.21
N VAL A 105 4.92 7.35 -3.59
CA VAL A 105 5.40 8.55 -2.88
C VAL A 105 5.48 9.69 -3.87
N ALA A 106 4.96 10.85 -3.50
CA ALA A 106 4.94 12.02 -4.36
C ALA A 106 6.36 12.40 -4.84
N PRO A 107 6.54 12.70 -6.14
CA PRO A 107 7.86 12.97 -6.74
C PRO A 107 8.66 14.05 -6.01
N ALA A 108 7.99 15.10 -5.51
CA ALA A 108 8.64 16.17 -4.75
C ALA A 108 9.32 15.66 -3.46
N HIS A 109 8.78 14.63 -2.82
CA HIS A 109 9.37 14.01 -1.63
C HIS A 109 10.53 13.09 -1.97
N ARG A 110 10.51 12.46 -3.14
CA ARG A 110 11.66 11.69 -3.66
C ARG A 110 12.82 12.61 -4.00
N ALA A 111 12.57 13.72 -4.69
CA ALA A 111 13.59 14.71 -5.02
C ALA A 111 14.26 15.33 -3.78
N ARG A 112 13.52 15.45 -2.67
CA ARG A 112 14.04 15.95 -1.38
C ARG A 112 14.74 14.88 -0.54
N GLY A 113 14.81 13.62 -0.99
CA GLY A 113 15.40 12.50 -0.25
C GLY A 113 14.56 12.03 0.96
N THR A 114 13.31 12.48 1.09
CA THR A 114 12.41 12.13 2.21
C THR A 114 11.50 10.93 1.91
N SER A 115 11.62 10.33 0.74
CA SER A 115 10.77 9.20 0.31
C SER A 115 10.82 8.01 1.27
N ARG A 116 12.01 7.70 1.83
CA ARG A 116 12.17 6.63 2.82
C ARG A 116 11.29 6.85 4.04
N LEU A 117 11.21 8.08 4.55
CA LEU A 117 10.39 8.40 5.72
C LEU A 117 8.89 8.25 5.41
N VAL A 118 8.43 8.68 4.22
CA VAL A 118 7.05 8.51 3.78
C VAL A 118 6.73 7.01 3.65
N THR A 119 7.62 6.22 3.04
CA THR A 119 7.50 4.77 2.91
C THR A 119 7.39 4.09 4.29
N VAL A 120 8.28 4.42 5.22
CA VAL A 120 8.25 3.84 6.58
C VAL A 120 6.97 4.23 7.33
N ARG A 121 6.45 5.45 7.12
CA ARG A 121 5.14 5.86 7.67
C ARG A 121 4.02 4.99 7.10
N LEU A 122 3.97 4.78 5.77
CA LEU A 122 2.98 3.90 5.14
C LEU A 122 3.04 2.49 5.70
N MET A 123 4.24 1.90 5.79
CA MET A 123 4.43 0.57 6.35
C MET A 123 3.94 0.49 7.81
N ALA A 124 4.25 1.49 8.63
CA ALA A 124 3.78 1.55 10.01
C ALA A 124 2.24 1.62 10.08
N GLY A 125 1.61 2.43 9.23
CA GLY A 125 0.15 2.54 9.15
C GLY A 125 -0.51 1.23 8.69
N ILE A 126 0.06 0.55 7.71
CA ILE A 126 -0.41 -0.76 7.25
C ILE A 126 -0.36 -1.78 8.40
N VAL A 127 0.74 -1.82 9.16
CA VAL A 127 0.89 -2.74 10.30
C VAL A 127 -0.07 -2.36 11.44
N GLU A 128 -0.19 -1.08 11.79
CA GLU A 128 -1.13 -0.62 12.82
C GLU A 128 -2.58 -0.94 12.43
N TRP A 129 -2.96 -0.64 11.18
CA TRP A 129 -4.29 -0.98 10.69
C TRP A 129 -4.52 -2.50 10.68
N GLY A 130 -3.57 -3.26 10.16
CA GLY A 130 -3.67 -4.71 10.08
C GLY A 130 -3.83 -5.36 11.45
N MET A 131 -3.03 -4.95 12.44
CA MET A 131 -3.14 -5.47 13.82
C MET A 131 -4.50 -5.14 14.45
N ALA A 132 -5.03 -3.93 14.21
CA ALA A 132 -6.35 -3.51 14.70
C ALA A 132 -7.51 -4.30 14.07
N HIS A 133 -7.32 -4.82 12.84
CA HIS A 133 -8.34 -5.58 12.09
C HIS A 133 -8.08 -7.10 12.07
N GLY A 134 -7.16 -7.61 12.89
CA GLY A 134 -6.85 -9.04 12.97
C GLY A 134 -6.15 -9.61 11.75
N VAL A 135 -5.60 -8.77 10.87
CA VAL A 135 -4.76 -9.19 9.74
C VAL A 135 -3.41 -9.64 10.27
N THR A 136 -2.92 -10.76 9.76
CA THR A 136 -1.65 -11.37 10.21
C THR A 136 -0.58 -11.41 9.15
N SER A 137 -0.97 -11.30 7.89
CA SER A 137 -0.01 -11.27 6.78
C SER A 137 -0.58 -10.54 5.58
N LEU A 138 0.33 -10.06 4.74
CA LEU A 138 0.04 -9.45 3.47
C LEU A 138 0.64 -10.30 2.35
N VAL A 139 0.00 -10.38 1.21
CA VAL A 139 0.64 -10.76 -0.04
C VAL A 139 0.99 -9.49 -0.79
N THR A 140 2.16 -9.43 -1.39
CA THR A 140 2.60 -8.27 -2.18
C THR A 140 3.63 -8.70 -3.21
N MET A 141 3.77 -7.92 -4.26
CA MET A 141 4.85 -8.07 -5.23
C MET A 141 5.72 -6.82 -5.25
N MET A 142 7.02 -7.01 -5.41
CA MET A 142 7.97 -5.90 -5.42
C MET A 142 9.17 -6.20 -6.31
N PRO A 143 9.85 -5.19 -6.87
CA PRO A 143 11.17 -5.36 -7.45
C PRO A 143 12.13 -6.02 -6.45
N LEU A 144 12.87 -7.03 -6.91
CA LEU A 144 13.76 -7.84 -6.06
C LEU A 144 14.77 -6.99 -5.29
N MET A 145 15.19 -5.86 -5.84
CA MET A 145 16.12 -4.93 -5.20
C MET A 145 15.57 -4.36 -3.87
N TYR A 146 14.26 -4.35 -3.67
CA TYR A 146 13.64 -3.87 -2.42
C TYR A 146 13.51 -4.94 -1.36
N LEU A 147 13.81 -6.22 -1.66
CA LEU A 147 13.62 -7.31 -0.69
C LEU A 147 14.50 -7.14 0.56
N LEU A 148 15.78 -6.81 0.41
CA LEU A 148 16.65 -6.59 1.57
C LEU A 148 16.24 -5.37 2.41
N PRO A 149 15.99 -4.17 1.83
CA PRO A 149 15.40 -3.05 2.57
C PRO A 149 14.07 -3.40 3.25
N PHE A 150 13.25 -4.26 2.63
CA PHE A 150 12.00 -4.72 3.22
C PHE A 150 12.24 -5.60 4.44
N LEU A 151 13.17 -6.55 4.39
CA LEU A 151 13.54 -7.40 5.53
C LEU A 151 14.11 -6.59 6.70
N ASP A 152 14.82 -5.48 6.46
CA ASP A 152 15.31 -4.57 7.52
C ASP A 152 14.18 -3.96 8.34
N THR A 153 12.96 -3.95 7.83
CA THR A 153 11.77 -3.50 8.57
C THR A 153 11.17 -4.55 9.50
N HIS A 154 11.77 -5.74 9.57
CA HIS A 154 11.33 -6.88 10.35
C HIS A 154 10.00 -7.52 9.91
N PHE A 155 9.55 -7.28 8.69
CA PHE A 155 8.60 -8.18 8.07
C PHE A 155 9.28 -9.54 7.82
N ARG A 156 8.54 -10.61 8.08
CA ARG A 156 8.97 -11.95 7.66
C ARG A 156 8.46 -12.21 6.25
N ALA A 157 9.31 -12.02 5.25
CA ALA A 157 8.98 -12.28 3.86
C ALA A 157 9.19 -13.76 3.51
N ILE A 158 8.13 -14.41 3.06
CA ILE A 158 8.12 -15.78 2.56
C ILE A 158 7.88 -15.70 1.06
N PRO A 159 8.85 -16.06 0.21
CA PRO A 159 8.65 -16.07 -1.25
C PRO A 159 7.47 -16.97 -1.64
N LEU A 160 6.66 -16.53 -2.59
CA LEU A 160 5.55 -17.31 -3.16
C LEU A 160 5.98 -18.04 -4.43
N GLY A 161 7.09 -17.66 -5.03
CA GLY A 161 7.70 -18.24 -6.20
C GLY A 161 9.07 -17.63 -6.48
N LEU A 162 9.70 -18.04 -7.56
CA LEU A 162 10.98 -17.49 -8.01
C LEU A 162 10.79 -16.08 -8.60
N PRO A 163 11.83 -15.21 -8.51
CA PRO A 163 11.78 -13.91 -9.14
C PRO A 163 11.60 -14.01 -10.66
N THR A 164 10.62 -13.33 -11.19
CA THR A 164 10.27 -13.28 -12.62
C THR A 164 10.48 -11.87 -13.17
N VAL A 165 10.79 -11.73 -14.45
CA VAL A 165 10.92 -10.41 -15.09
C VAL A 165 9.53 -9.92 -15.49
N ILE A 166 9.14 -8.74 -14.97
CA ILE A 166 7.92 -8.02 -15.33
C ILE A 166 8.35 -6.61 -15.75
N ASP A 167 7.98 -6.18 -16.94
CA ASP A 167 8.32 -4.85 -17.49
C ASP A 167 9.82 -4.51 -17.36
N GLY A 168 10.69 -5.50 -17.57
CA GLY A 168 12.14 -5.35 -17.48
C GLY A 168 12.72 -5.35 -16.06
N GLU A 169 11.88 -5.41 -15.02
CA GLU A 169 12.32 -5.51 -13.61
C GLU A 169 12.16 -6.93 -13.06
N ARG A 170 13.20 -7.44 -12.39
CA ARG A 170 13.08 -8.68 -11.62
C ARG A 170 12.17 -8.46 -10.42
N THR A 171 11.00 -9.06 -10.46
CA THR A 171 9.93 -8.92 -9.46
C THR A 171 9.71 -10.23 -8.72
N ILE A 172 9.45 -10.16 -7.42
CA ILE A 172 9.13 -11.29 -6.56
C ILE A 172 7.81 -11.04 -5.86
N ALA A 173 6.96 -12.08 -5.80
CA ALA A 173 5.81 -12.11 -4.92
C ALA A 173 6.18 -12.72 -3.57
N VAL A 174 5.74 -12.13 -2.49
CA VAL A 174 6.00 -12.60 -1.13
C VAL A 174 4.73 -12.56 -0.28
N ARG A 175 4.64 -13.50 0.66
CA ARG A 175 3.78 -13.36 1.83
C ARG A 175 4.59 -12.71 2.95
N ALA A 176 4.15 -11.55 3.39
CA ALA A 176 4.80 -10.75 4.42
C ALA A 176 4.03 -10.86 5.73
N GLU A 177 4.56 -11.57 6.70
CA GLU A 177 4.02 -11.64 8.05
C GLU A 177 4.58 -10.51 8.90
N PHE A 178 3.78 -9.99 9.82
CA PHE A 178 4.15 -8.89 10.71
C PHE A 178 3.56 -9.06 12.11
N ASP A 179 4.21 -8.46 13.07
CA ASP A 179 3.82 -8.47 14.47
C ASP A 179 4.25 -7.18 15.20
N THR A 180 4.21 -7.19 16.52
CA THR A 180 4.66 -6.08 17.36
C THR A 180 6.15 -5.73 17.19
N ARG A 181 7.01 -6.68 16.78
CA ARG A 181 8.44 -6.44 16.52
C ARG A 181 8.61 -5.62 15.24
N THR A 182 7.82 -5.94 14.20
CA THR A 182 7.76 -5.16 12.95
C THR A 182 7.34 -3.72 13.26
N LEU A 183 6.26 -3.53 14.01
CA LEU A 183 5.79 -2.21 14.38
C LEU A 183 6.84 -1.42 15.19
N LYS A 184 7.48 -2.06 16.17
CA LYS A 184 8.55 -1.44 16.97
C LYS A 184 9.72 -0.99 16.09
N ARG A 185 10.12 -1.82 15.11
CA ARG A 185 11.20 -1.48 14.16
C ARG A 185 10.81 -0.28 13.30
N LEU A 186 9.61 -0.26 12.73
CA LEU A 186 9.10 0.83 11.90
C LEU A 186 9.00 2.15 12.68
N ARG A 187 8.57 2.11 13.94
CA ARG A 187 8.55 3.28 14.83
C ARG A 187 9.96 3.79 15.11
N ALA A 188 10.91 2.90 15.38
CA ALA A 188 12.32 3.29 15.55
C ALA A 188 12.90 3.93 14.27
N MET A 189 12.58 3.39 13.09
CA MET A 189 13.01 3.97 11.80
C MET A 189 12.37 5.35 11.53
N ARG A 190 11.19 5.61 12.05
CA ARG A 190 10.52 6.91 12.01
C ARG A 190 11.14 7.94 12.98
N GLY A 191 11.80 7.47 14.02
CA GLY A 191 12.22 8.30 15.14
C GLY A 191 11.06 8.78 16.05
N ASP A 192 9.90 8.12 15.93
CA ASP A 192 8.68 8.48 16.67
C ASP A 192 7.89 7.20 17.02
N ALA A 193 7.66 6.99 18.32
CA ALA A 193 6.95 5.82 18.84
C ALA A 193 5.42 5.97 18.86
N THR A 194 4.88 7.15 18.58
CA THR A 194 3.43 7.40 18.60
C THR A 194 2.74 6.67 17.45
N PRO A 195 1.45 6.33 17.60
CA PRO A 195 0.64 5.81 16.49
C PRO A 195 0.66 6.77 15.31
N VAL A 196 0.66 6.20 14.10
CA VAL A 196 0.74 6.98 12.87
C VAL A 196 -0.62 7.20 12.21
N LEU A 197 -1.61 6.35 12.55
CA LEU A 197 -2.97 6.49 12.04
C LEU A 197 -3.64 7.72 12.64
N ALA A 198 -4.32 8.49 11.79
CA ALA A 198 -5.22 9.54 12.24
C ALA A 198 -6.43 8.92 12.97
N THR A 199 -6.88 9.54 14.04
CA THR A 199 -8.16 9.20 14.63
C THR A 199 -9.25 9.43 13.57
N PRO A 200 -10.18 8.49 13.35
CA PRO A 200 -11.28 8.71 12.42
C PRO A 200 -11.98 10.03 12.74
N MET A 201 -12.27 10.84 11.73
CA MET A 201 -13.14 12.01 11.92
C MET A 201 -14.51 11.47 12.32
N VAL A 202 -14.87 11.67 13.59
CA VAL A 202 -16.22 11.40 14.06
C VAL A 202 -17.11 12.43 13.36
N SER A 203 -18.03 11.95 12.51
CA SER A 203 -19.03 12.83 11.92
C SER A 203 -19.93 13.34 13.04
N GLU A 204 -19.84 14.60 13.40
CA GLU A 204 -20.82 15.30 14.28
C GLU A 204 -22.18 15.48 13.54
N HIS A 205 -22.71 14.42 12.95
CA HIS A 205 -24.05 14.44 12.35
C HIS A 205 -24.83 13.23 12.81
N ALA A 206 -25.17 13.24 14.11
CA ALA A 206 -26.25 12.44 14.68
C ALA A 206 -26.89 13.23 15.80
N ALA A 207 -27.69 14.22 15.44
CA ALA A 207 -28.71 14.82 16.28
C ALA A 207 -29.92 15.14 15.41
#